data_fb029e88c9e9c88943f398ad301aecec
#
_entry.id   fb029e88c9e9c88943f398ad301aecec
#
_cell.length_a   1.000
_cell.length_b   1.000
_cell.length_c   1.000
_cell.angle_alpha   90.00
_cell.angle_beta   90.00
_cell.angle_gamma   90.00
#
_symmetry.space_group_name_H-M   'P 1'
#
loop_
_entity.id
_entity.type
_entity.pdbx_description
1 polymer ?
#
loop_
_entity_poly.entity_id
_entity_poly.type
_entity_poly.pdbx_seq_one_letter_code
_entity_poly.pdbx_strand_id
1 'polypeptide(L)'
;MKLIELDGDEFLYYKSFPIDVAFIRATYCDPDGNACMRKEAVTLESLSIAQAVKASGGKVVLKVESVVEAGSIDPRLVKIPGIYVDAIVISEPENHMQTFGEHFNPSYCGDIRVPVDSLKPMELGVRKIISRRAALELQSN
;
A
#
# COMPACT_ATOMS: atom_id res chain seq x y z
N MET A 1 -24.60 -4.17 1.96
CA MET A 1 -24.25 -4.64 3.31
C MET A 1 -25.45 -5.37 3.88
N LYS A 2 -25.24 -6.55 4.46
CA LYS A 2 -26.28 -7.34 5.13
C LYS A 2 -25.72 -7.87 6.44
N LEU A 3 -26.54 -7.98 7.46
CA LEU A 3 -26.23 -8.77 8.64
C LEU A 3 -26.52 -10.24 8.29
N ILE A 4 -25.57 -11.11 8.55
CA ILE A 4 -25.73 -12.56 8.39
C ILE A 4 -25.32 -13.25 9.70
N GLU A 5 -25.92 -14.37 9.99
CA GLU A 5 -25.54 -15.26 11.08
C GLU A 5 -24.77 -16.45 10.52
N LEU A 6 -23.63 -16.77 11.14
CA LEU A 6 -22.84 -17.93 10.80
C LEU A 6 -22.33 -18.57 12.11
N ASP A 7 -22.63 -19.84 12.33
CA ASP A 7 -22.28 -20.61 13.54
C ASP A 7 -22.70 -19.95 14.87
N GLY A 8 -23.81 -19.17 14.85
CA GLY A 8 -24.34 -18.49 16.02
C GLY A 8 -23.79 -17.09 16.27
N ASP A 9 -22.86 -16.63 15.43
CA ASP A 9 -22.29 -15.29 15.48
C ASP A 9 -22.83 -14.39 14.38
N GLU A 10 -22.99 -13.09 14.66
CA GLU A 10 -23.45 -12.09 13.71
C GLU A 10 -22.28 -11.45 12.97
N PHE A 11 -22.36 -11.41 11.63
CA PHE A 11 -21.36 -10.81 10.75
C PHE A 11 -21.98 -9.78 9.80
N LEU A 12 -21.21 -8.72 9.52
CA LEU A 12 -21.54 -7.80 8.45
C LEU A 12 -21.02 -8.33 7.11
N TYR A 13 -21.93 -8.77 6.26
CA TYR A 13 -21.61 -9.23 4.92
C TYR A 13 -21.58 -8.07 3.92
N TYR A 14 -20.44 -7.89 3.26
CA TYR A 14 -20.27 -6.98 2.13
C TYR A 14 -20.24 -7.77 0.84
N LYS A 15 -21.24 -7.57 0.00
CA LYS A 15 -21.29 -8.21 -1.32
C LYS A 15 -20.10 -7.74 -2.15
N SER A 16 -19.36 -8.66 -2.74
CA SER A 16 -18.32 -8.34 -3.72
C SER A 16 -18.92 -7.65 -4.96
N PHE A 17 -18.11 -6.84 -5.62
CA PHE A 17 -18.41 -6.20 -6.89
C PHE A 17 -17.26 -6.45 -7.87
N PRO A 18 -17.51 -6.50 -9.19
CA PRO A 18 -16.46 -6.70 -10.17
C PRO A 18 -15.56 -5.45 -10.22
N ILE A 19 -14.27 -5.69 -10.47
CA ILE A 19 -13.25 -4.65 -10.64
C ILE A 19 -12.58 -4.91 -11.98
N ASP A 20 -12.63 -3.92 -12.88
CA ASP A 20 -12.13 -4.07 -14.24
C ASP A 20 -10.63 -3.81 -14.33
N VAL A 21 -10.13 -2.80 -13.60
CA VAL A 21 -8.72 -2.39 -13.63
C VAL A 21 -8.25 -1.95 -12.26
N ALA A 22 -7.02 -2.34 -11.89
CA ALA A 22 -6.28 -1.75 -10.79
C ALA A 22 -5.01 -1.06 -11.30
N PHE A 23 -4.76 0.15 -10.81
CA PHE A 23 -3.48 0.84 -10.93
C PHE A 23 -2.77 0.77 -9.59
N ILE A 24 -1.64 0.09 -9.54
CA ILE A 24 -0.89 -0.12 -8.31
C ILE A 24 0.49 0.49 -8.47
N ARG A 25 0.85 1.37 -7.54
CA ARG A 25 2.20 1.91 -7.44
C ARG A 25 3.10 0.91 -6.73
N ALA A 26 4.30 0.72 -7.25
CA ALA A 26 5.37 -0.05 -6.62
C ALA A 26 6.71 0.65 -6.87
N THR A 27 7.75 0.28 -6.11
CA THR A 27 9.07 0.91 -6.25
C THR A 27 9.75 0.47 -7.54
N TYR A 28 9.93 -0.83 -7.72
CA TYR A 28 10.47 -1.44 -8.94
C TYR A 28 9.89 -2.83 -9.12
N CYS A 29 9.98 -3.35 -10.33
CA CYS A 29 9.63 -4.74 -10.62
C CYS A 29 10.66 -5.37 -11.55
N ASP A 30 10.57 -6.68 -11.74
CA ASP A 30 11.25 -7.37 -12.82
C ASP A 30 10.35 -7.46 -14.08
N PRO A 31 10.87 -7.93 -15.22
CA PRO A 31 10.08 -8.06 -16.44
C PRO A 31 8.89 -9.03 -16.33
N ASP A 32 8.94 -9.96 -15.39
CA ASP A 32 7.85 -10.90 -15.11
C ASP A 32 6.75 -10.28 -14.24
N GLY A 33 6.94 -9.03 -13.79
CA GLY A 33 5.97 -8.29 -12.98
C GLY A 33 6.07 -8.54 -11.47
N ASN A 34 7.10 -9.24 -10.99
CA ASN A 34 7.32 -9.38 -9.56
C ASN A 34 7.73 -8.02 -8.97
N ALA A 35 6.88 -7.44 -8.12
CA ALA A 35 7.04 -6.07 -7.68
C ALA A 35 7.49 -5.95 -6.22
N CYS A 36 8.46 -5.06 -6.01
CA CYS A 36 8.96 -4.64 -4.71
C CYS A 36 8.38 -3.28 -4.32
N MET A 37 8.00 -3.13 -3.06
CA MET A 37 7.40 -1.91 -2.52
C MET A 37 8.28 -1.28 -1.42
N ARG A 38 9.60 -1.35 -1.57
CA ARG A 38 10.57 -0.95 -0.54
C ARG A 38 10.48 0.54 -0.19
N LYS A 39 10.28 1.42 -1.18
CA LYS A 39 10.20 2.87 -0.96
C LYS A 39 8.78 3.37 -0.70
N GLU A 40 7.78 2.49 -0.71
CA GLU A 40 6.41 2.88 -0.42
C GLU A 40 6.25 3.26 1.05
N ALA A 41 5.51 4.33 1.33
CA ALA A 41 5.21 4.71 2.69
C ALA A 41 4.43 3.62 3.45
N VAL A 42 3.55 2.93 2.73
CA VAL A 42 2.77 1.78 3.21
C VAL A 42 2.44 0.87 2.03
N THR A 43 2.31 -0.43 2.28
CA THR A 43 1.90 -1.39 1.24
C THR A 43 0.39 -1.52 1.11
N LEU A 44 -0.34 -1.19 2.19
CA LEU A 44 -1.80 -1.28 2.28
C LEU A 44 -2.34 -2.60 1.68
N GLU A 45 -3.47 -2.50 0.99
CA GLU A 45 -4.18 -3.62 0.37
C GLU A 45 -3.71 -3.95 -1.05
N SER A 46 -2.52 -3.51 -1.47
CA SER A 46 -2.04 -3.64 -2.85
C SER A 46 -2.13 -5.08 -3.40
N LEU A 47 -1.70 -6.07 -2.62
CA LEU A 47 -1.82 -7.47 -2.99
C LEU A 47 -3.28 -7.93 -3.06
N SER A 48 -4.09 -7.59 -2.06
CA SER A 48 -5.52 -7.97 -2.04
C SER A 48 -6.29 -7.34 -3.19
N ILE A 49 -5.96 -6.10 -3.57
CA ILE A 49 -6.54 -5.43 -4.73
C ILE A 49 -6.17 -6.18 -6.01
N ALA A 50 -4.88 -6.53 -6.20
CA ALA A 50 -4.43 -7.29 -7.36
C ALA A 50 -5.18 -8.62 -7.46
N GLN A 51 -5.31 -9.35 -6.36
CA GLN A 51 -6.05 -10.62 -6.31
C GLN A 51 -7.55 -10.45 -6.63
N ALA A 52 -8.20 -9.43 -6.05
CA ALA A 52 -9.62 -9.15 -6.28
C ALA A 52 -9.89 -8.79 -7.74
N VAL A 53 -9.02 -8.00 -8.37
CA VAL A 53 -9.11 -7.65 -9.79
C VAL A 53 -8.97 -8.89 -10.67
N LYS A 54 -7.97 -9.74 -10.41
CA LYS A 54 -7.78 -10.99 -11.18
C LYS A 54 -8.95 -11.95 -10.98
N ALA A 55 -9.48 -12.07 -9.77
CA ALA A 55 -10.68 -12.87 -9.50
C ALA A 55 -11.93 -12.34 -10.21
N SER A 56 -11.97 -11.05 -10.53
CA SER A 56 -13.04 -10.41 -11.32
C SER A 56 -12.83 -10.52 -12.84
N GLY A 57 -11.68 -11.07 -13.29
CA GLY A 57 -11.30 -11.11 -14.72
C GLY A 57 -10.74 -9.78 -15.23
N GLY A 58 -10.42 -8.85 -14.35
CA GLY A 58 -9.86 -7.53 -14.68
C GLY A 58 -8.35 -7.53 -14.90
N LYS A 59 -7.80 -6.35 -15.07
CA LYS A 59 -6.39 -6.08 -15.39
C LYS A 59 -5.67 -5.33 -14.28
N VAL A 60 -4.44 -5.74 -14.00
CA VAL A 60 -3.56 -5.10 -13.03
C VAL A 60 -2.42 -4.41 -13.77
N VAL A 61 -2.31 -3.11 -13.58
CA VAL A 61 -1.25 -2.27 -14.14
C VAL A 61 -0.35 -1.80 -13.00
N LEU A 62 0.92 -2.16 -13.06
CA LEU A 62 1.93 -1.64 -12.15
C LEU A 62 2.50 -0.32 -12.69
N LYS A 63 2.66 0.66 -11.80
CA LYS A 63 3.41 1.88 -12.04
C LYS A 63 4.67 1.84 -11.17
N VAL A 64 5.85 1.83 -11.77
CA VAL A 64 7.15 1.64 -11.10
C VAL A 64 8.15 2.73 -11.46
N GLU A 65 9.18 2.91 -10.62
CA GLU A 65 10.32 3.79 -10.94
C GLU A 65 11.22 3.17 -12.02
N SER A 66 11.39 1.84 -11.97
CA SER A 66 12.27 1.10 -12.88
C SER A 66 11.90 -0.36 -12.99
N VAL A 67 12.36 -0.98 -14.06
CA VAL A 67 12.35 -2.42 -14.24
C VAL A 67 13.79 -2.93 -14.06
N VAL A 68 13.97 -3.90 -13.16
CA VAL A 68 15.25 -4.52 -12.86
C VAL A 68 15.40 -5.85 -13.60
N GLU A 69 16.57 -6.47 -13.58
CA GLU A 69 16.79 -7.75 -14.24
C GLU A 69 15.95 -8.87 -13.63
N ALA A 70 15.48 -9.78 -14.48
CA ALA A 70 14.66 -10.92 -14.04
C ALA A 70 15.42 -11.77 -13.01
N GLY A 71 14.74 -12.12 -11.91
CA GLY A 71 15.29 -12.90 -10.82
C GLY A 71 16.28 -12.15 -9.90
N SER A 72 16.50 -10.84 -10.10
CA SER A 72 17.39 -10.04 -9.24
C SER A 72 16.73 -9.58 -7.93
N ILE A 73 15.42 -9.66 -7.83
CA ILE A 73 14.67 -9.28 -6.63
C ILE A 73 14.72 -10.42 -5.61
N ASP A 74 15.12 -10.13 -4.38
CA ASP A 74 14.97 -11.10 -3.28
C ASP A 74 13.49 -11.49 -3.16
N PRO A 75 13.15 -12.79 -3.27
CA PRO A 75 11.75 -13.25 -3.21
C PRO A 75 10.98 -12.78 -1.96
N ARG A 76 11.67 -12.56 -0.85
CA ARG A 76 11.08 -12.05 0.39
C ARG A 76 10.60 -10.60 0.28
N LEU A 77 11.14 -9.83 -0.68
CA LEU A 77 10.80 -8.44 -0.94
C LEU A 77 9.69 -8.29 -1.98
N VAL A 78 9.33 -9.36 -2.67
CA VAL A 78 8.22 -9.36 -3.62
C VAL A 78 6.92 -9.22 -2.84
N LYS A 79 6.22 -8.11 -3.06
CA LYS A 79 4.92 -7.81 -2.42
C LYS A 79 3.74 -8.12 -3.35
N ILE A 80 3.95 -7.99 -4.65
CA ILE A 80 2.97 -8.36 -5.67
C ILE A 80 3.66 -9.34 -6.61
N PRO A 81 3.29 -10.64 -6.58
CA PRO A 81 3.77 -11.62 -7.54
C PRO A 81 3.33 -11.30 -8.96
N GLY A 82 4.23 -11.51 -9.92
CA GLY A 82 4.01 -11.22 -11.34
C GLY A 82 2.81 -11.91 -11.95
N ILE A 83 2.39 -13.06 -11.42
CA ILE A 83 1.19 -13.78 -11.84
C ILE A 83 -0.09 -12.91 -11.81
N TYR A 84 -0.11 -11.87 -11.00
CA TYR A 84 -1.26 -10.93 -10.92
C TYR A 84 -1.13 -9.75 -11.87
N VAL A 85 0.03 -9.53 -12.48
CA VAL A 85 0.36 -8.32 -13.25
C VAL A 85 0.10 -8.54 -14.73
N ASP A 86 -0.61 -7.61 -15.37
CA ASP A 86 -0.90 -7.64 -16.80
C ASP A 86 -0.07 -6.62 -17.59
N ALA A 87 0.32 -5.52 -16.97
CA ALA A 87 1.11 -4.47 -17.62
C ALA A 87 2.00 -3.72 -16.62
N ILE A 88 3.12 -3.21 -17.11
CA ILE A 88 4.08 -2.43 -16.36
C ILE A 88 4.23 -1.07 -17.05
N VAL A 89 4.16 0.01 -16.27
CA VAL A 89 4.39 1.39 -16.70
C VAL A 89 5.55 1.95 -15.89
N ILE A 90 6.62 2.35 -16.56
CA ILE A 90 7.72 3.09 -15.94
C ILE A 90 7.28 4.54 -15.83
N SER A 91 7.29 5.07 -14.62
CA SER A 91 6.86 6.43 -14.34
C SER A 91 7.99 7.42 -14.55
N GLU A 92 7.67 8.59 -15.13
CA GLU A 92 8.57 9.73 -15.03
C GLU A 92 8.76 10.09 -13.55
N PRO A 93 10.00 10.49 -13.14
CA PRO A 93 10.30 10.76 -11.73
C PRO A 93 9.33 11.72 -11.05
N GLU A 94 8.98 12.84 -11.73
CA GLU A 94 8.07 13.85 -11.22
C GLU A 94 6.65 13.33 -10.97
N ASN A 95 6.28 12.24 -11.62
CA ASN A 95 4.97 11.61 -11.50
C ASN A 95 4.97 10.43 -10.51
N HIS A 96 6.13 10.13 -9.86
CA HIS A 96 6.25 9.00 -8.93
C HIS A 96 6.36 9.45 -7.48
N MET A 97 5.44 10.30 -7.04
CA MET A 97 5.36 10.82 -5.67
C MET A 97 5.11 9.69 -4.68
N GLN A 98 5.85 9.65 -3.58
CA GLN A 98 5.62 8.69 -2.49
C GLN A 98 4.32 9.00 -1.72
N THR A 99 4.05 10.29 -1.53
CA THR A 99 2.83 10.79 -0.88
C THR A 99 2.28 11.97 -1.65
N PHE A 100 1.11 12.47 -1.27
CA PHE A 100 0.55 13.70 -1.87
C PHE A 100 1.37 14.96 -1.58
N GLY A 101 2.21 14.96 -0.54
CA GLY A 101 2.97 16.12 -0.10
C GLY A 101 4.45 16.07 -0.40
N GLU A 102 5.01 14.87 -0.54
CA GLU A 102 6.46 14.68 -0.69
C GLU A 102 6.77 13.67 -1.79
N HIS A 103 7.82 14.00 -2.54
CA HIS A 103 8.32 13.13 -3.58
C HIS A 103 8.88 11.82 -3.00
N PHE A 104 9.77 11.94 -2.01
CA PHE A 104 10.31 10.81 -1.26
C PHE A 104 10.79 11.24 0.11
N ASN A 105 10.44 10.47 1.13
CA ASN A 105 10.96 10.63 2.48
C ASN A 105 11.31 9.24 3.04
N PRO A 106 12.61 8.96 3.27
CA PRO A 106 13.07 7.64 3.69
C PRO A 106 12.57 7.24 5.09
N SER A 107 12.08 8.18 5.89
CA SER A 107 11.49 7.84 7.20
C SER A 107 10.11 7.18 7.07
N TYR A 108 9.40 7.40 5.96
CA TYR A 108 8.08 6.81 5.75
C TYR A 108 8.15 5.32 5.38
N CYS A 109 9.24 4.90 4.74
CA CYS A 109 9.45 3.49 4.40
C CYS A 109 10.35 2.74 5.39
N GLY A 110 10.86 3.43 6.42
CA GLY A 110 11.68 2.83 7.46
C GLY A 110 13.18 2.70 7.11
N ASP A 111 13.63 3.28 6.01
CA ASP A 111 15.06 3.31 5.64
C ASP A 111 15.88 4.12 6.65
N ILE A 112 15.27 5.14 7.24
CA ILE A 112 15.83 5.87 8.37
C ILE A 112 14.79 5.99 9.51
N ARG A 113 15.30 6.16 10.74
CA ARG A 113 14.47 6.49 11.90
C ARG A 113 14.65 7.95 12.26
N VAL A 114 13.55 8.64 12.49
CA VAL A 114 13.54 10.04 12.93
C VAL A 114 13.33 10.06 14.44
N PRO A 115 14.20 10.73 15.23
CA PRO A 115 13.99 10.89 16.65
C PRO A 115 12.68 11.62 16.94
N VAL A 116 11.93 11.15 17.93
CA VAL A 116 10.61 11.73 18.27
C VAL A 116 10.72 13.22 18.61
N ASP A 117 11.81 13.60 19.28
CA ASP A 117 12.05 14.99 19.70
C ASP A 117 12.32 15.95 18.54
N SER A 118 12.67 15.40 17.34
CA SER A 118 12.88 16.21 16.13
C SER A 118 11.57 16.47 15.35
N LEU A 119 10.48 15.80 15.71
CA LEU A 119 9.19 15.98 15.05
C LEU A 119 8.57 17.31 15.47
N LYS A 120 8.18 18.11 14.48
CA LYS A 120 7.44 19.35 14.78
C LYS A 120 6.09 19.01 15.42
N PRO A 121 5.77 19.61 16.57
CA PRO A 121 4.46 19.44 17.18
C PRO A 121 3.36 19.87 16.20
N MET A 122 2.34 19.05 16.07
CA MET A 122 1.16 19.41 15.29
C MET A 122 0.50 20.66 15.86
N GLU A 123 0.10 21.58 14.99
CA GLU A 123 -0.66 22.77 15.38
C GLU A 123 -1.99 22.41 16.04
N LEU A 124 -2.50 23.28 16.91
CA LEU A 124 -3.78 23.05 17.58
C LEU A 124 -4.92 23.11 16.55
N GLY A 125 -5.53 21.99 16.32
CA GLY A 125 -6.65 21.82 15.38
C GLY A 125 -7.39 20.52 15.63
N VAL A 126 -8.38 20.25 14.83
CA VAL A 126 -9.23 19.06 14.97
C VAL A 126 -8.41 17.76 15.02
N ARG A 127 -7.43 17.60 14.13
CA ARG A 127 -6.56 16.41 14.11
C ARG A 127 -5.77 16.24 15.40
N LYS A 128 -5.23 17.33 15.98
CA LYS A 128 -4.49 17.28 17.24
C LYS A 128 -5.41 16.89 18.42
N ILE A 129 -6.64 17.38 18.42
CA ILE A 129 -7.63 17.04 19.44
C ILE A 129 -8.01 15.57 19.36
N ILE A 130 -8.26 15.06 18.14
CA ILE A 130 -8.53 13.64 17.90
C ILE A 130 -7.36 12.77 18.37
N SER A 131 -6.12 13.12 17.98
CA SER A 131 -4.93 12.38 18.39
C SER A 131 -4.72 12.37 19.90
N ARG A 132 -4.94 13.51 20.58
CA ARG A 132 -4.87 13.59 22.04
C ARG A 132 -5.93 12.71 22.71
N ARG A 133 -7.16 12.70 22.19
CA ARG A 133 -8.22 11.85 22.73
C ARG A 133 -7.87 10.38 22.55
N ALA A 134 -7.42 9.99 21.36
CA ALA A 134 -6.99 8.63 21.09
C ALA A 134 -5.81 8.18 21.96
N ALA A 135 -4.85 9.07 22.23
CA ALA A 135 -3.70 8.76 23.09
C ALA A 135 -4.10 8.41 24.54
N LEU A 136 -5.24 8.88 25.03
CA LEU A 136 -5.74 8.55 26.36
C LEU A 136 -6.27 7.10 26.46
N GLU A 137 -6.52 6.45 25.33
CA GLU A 137 -6.94 5.03 25.29
C GLU A 137 -5.73 4.08 25.32
N LEU A 138 -4.50 4.58 25.12
CA LEU A 138 -3.30 3.75 25.16
C LEU A 138 -2.97 3.42 26.61
N GLN A 139 -2.78 2.12 26.88
CA GLN A 139 -2.37 1.62 28.18
C GLN A 139 -0.86 1.38 28.17
N SER A 140 -0.20 1.71 29.28
CA SER A 140 1.20 1.33 29.49
C SER A 140 1.26 -0.17 29.78
N ASN A 141 2.09 -0.90 29.03
CA ASN A 141 2.43 -2.29 29.31
C ASN A 141 3.56 -2.33 30.35
#